data_2c64adba13912e6434a61d5d462cd790
#
_entry.id   2c64adba13912e6434a61d5d462cd790
#
_cell.length_a   1.000
_cell.length_b   1.000
_cell.length_c   1.000
_cell.angle_alpha   90.00
_cell.angle_beta   90.00
_cell.angle_gamma   90.00
#
_symmetry.space_group_name_H-M   'P 1'
#
loop_
_entity.id
_entity.type
_entity.pdbx_description
1 polymer ?
#
loop_
_entity_poly.entity_id
_entity_poly.type
_entity_poly.pdbx_seq_one_letter_code
_entity_poly.pdbx_strand_id
1 'polypeptide(L)'
;EHSPFVAPNAGGGDVTFALVDVEGDSDEAEENVDAIVDAVDLSDDALAVAKRNVADYELGDRVTLQKSDLFSALGGRRYDLIISNPPYVSAEAVSAFPPEYMAEPAMAHAGGEDGLDLVRRIIEEAPRHLERDGVLVVEVGTGLDILEEEYPNLPFLWLETEDSSGEVFALTQAELLSAARPEGRSRKR
;
A
#
# COMPACT_ATOMS: atom_id res chain seq x y z
N GLU A 1 27.12 1.34 4.41
CA GLU A 1 25.92 0.82 5.10
C GLU A 1 24.87 1.93 5.02
N HIS A 2 24.16 2.01 3.88
CA HIS A 2 23.01 2.89 3.72
C HIS A 2 21.90 2.02 3.15
N SER A 3 20.85 1.83 3.94
CA SER A 3 19.60 1.25 3.45
C SER A 3 19.09 2.14 2.29
N PRO A 4 18.84 1.59 1.10
CA PRO A 4 18.46 2.41 -0.06
C PRO A 4 17.01 2.93 -0.02
N PHE A 5 16.25 2.64 1.01
CA PHE A 5 14.86 3.13 1.17
C PHE A 5 14.75 4.00 2.42
N VAL A 6 15.29 5.20 2.35
CA VAL A 6 14.84 6.32 3.21
C VAL A 6 14.06 7.25 2.30
N ALA A 7 12.74 7.23 2.41
CA ALA A 7 11.91 8.28 1.84
C ALA A 7 12.37 9.62 2.45
N PRO A 8 12.75 10.62 1.65
CA PRO A 8 13.06 11.94 2.20
C PRO A 8 11.74 12.57 2.66
N ASN A 9 11.59 12.71 3.95
CA ASN A 9 10.56 13.50 4.59
C ASN A 9 10.79 14.98 4.26
N ALA A 10 10.16 15.47 3.19
CA ALA A 10 9.93 16.91 2.98
C ALA A 10 9.04 17.14 1.75
N GLY A 11 7.76 17.29 1.95
CA GLY A 11 6.90 18.06 1.06
C GLY A 11 6.51 17.39 -0.25
N GLY A 12 5.47 16.59 -0.27
CA GLY A 12 4.64 16.33 -1.43
C GLY A 12 5.15 15.27 -2.40
N GLY A 13 4.54 14.10 -2.39
CA GLY A 13 4.66 13.11 -3.44
C GLY A 13 5.23 11.77 -2.99
N ASP A 14 4.59 11.16 -2.01
CA ASP A 14 4.87 9.77 -1.69
C ASP A 14 4.23 8.87 -2.74
N VAL A 15 5.03 7.96 -3.32
CA VAL A 15 4.50 6.88 -4.14
C VAL A 15 3.61 6.03 -3.25
N THR A 16 2.32 6.04 -3.52
CA THR A 16 1.30 5.44 -2.67
C THR A 16 1.33 3.90 -2.72
N PHE A 17 2.02 3.33 -3.72
CA PHE A 17 2.00 1.90 -3.99
C PHE A 17 3.30 1.42 -4.60
N ALA A 18 3.93 0.42 -4.00
CA ALA A 18 5.00 -0.36 -4.61
C ALA A 18 4.59 -1.83 -4.69
N LEU A 19 4.70 -2.41 -5.88
CA LEU A 19 4.41 -3.80 -6.16
C LEU A 19 5.71 -4.46 -6.57
N VAL A 20 6.08 -5.51 -5.87
CA VAL A 20 7.40 -6.13 -5.99
C VAL A 20 7.22 -7.55 -6.50
N ASP A 21 7.90 -7.86 -7.59
CA ASP A 21 8.11 -9.20 -8.08
C ASP A 21 9.53 -9.62 -7.71
N VAL A 22 9.68 -10.76 -7.06
CA VAL A 22 10.97 -11.24 -6.56
C VAL A 22 11.47 -12.34 -7.47
N GLU A 23 12.40 -12.00 -8.36
CA GLU A 23 13.10 -12.99 -9.17
C GLU A 23 14.32 -13.52 -8.41
N GLY A 24 14.32 -14.82 -8.05
CA GLY A 24 15.48 -15.47 -7.44
C GLY A 24 15.23 -16.94 -7.11
N ASP A 25 16.25 -17.78 -7.33
CA ASP A 25 16.22 -19.18 -6.94
C ASP A 25 16.50 -19.29 -5.43
N SER A 26 15.61 -19.95 -4.71
CA SER A 26 15.61 -20.04 -3.25
C SER A 26 16.79 -20.79 -2.62
N ASP A 27 17.70 -21.33 -3.42
CA ASP A 27 18.82 -22.15 -2.94
C ASP A 27 20.16 -21.41 -2.80
N GLU A 28 20.26 -20.15 -3.24
CA GLU A 28 21.41 -19.28 -2.98
C GLU A 28 21.02 -18.09 -2.12
N ALA A 29 20.70 -18.37 -0.87
CA ALA A 29 20.53 -17.34 0.15
C ALA A 29 21.89 -16.66 0.36
N GLU A 30 22.02 -15.45 -0.15
CA GLU A 30 22.72 -14.37 0.58
C GLU A 30 22.96 -13.06 -0.16
N GLU A 31 22.89 -12.91 -1.50
CA GLU A 31 23.40 -11.63 -2.02
C GLU A 31 22.65 -10.90 -3.15
N ASN A 32 21.66 -11.46 -3.82
CA ASN A 32 20.95 -10.71 -4.87
C ASN A 32 19.48 -11.11 -4.98
N VAL A 33 18.64 -10.51 -4.18
CA VAL A 33 17.21 -10.44 -4.49
C VAL A 33 17.05 -9.36 -5.58
N ASP A 34 16.93 -9.76 -6.83
CA ASP A 34 16.63 -8.85 -7.91
C ASP A 34 15.13 -8.55 -7.91
N ALA A 35 14.74 -7.60 -7.07
CA ALA A 35 13.38 -7.12 -7.03
C ALA A 35 13.07 -6.24 -8.24
N ILE A 36 12.04 -6.60 -9.00
CA ILE A 36 11.44 -5.77 -10.05
C ILE A 36 10.21 -5.09 -9.45
N VAL A 37 10.12 -3.80 -9.58
CA VAL A 37 9.09 -2.99 -8.92
C VAL A 37 8.24 -2.24 -9.93
N ASP A 38 6.94 -2.44 -9.87
CA ASP A 38 5.96 -1.54 -10.47
C ASP A 38 5.49 -0.55 -9.40
N ALA A 39 5.88 0.70 -9.49
CA ALA A 39 5.45 1.74 -8.56
C ALA A 39 4.38 2.60 -9.22
N VAL A 40 3.24 2.74 -8.54
CA VAL A 40 2.08 3.43 -9.08
C VAL A 40 1.61 4.56 -8.17
N ASP A 41 1.15 5.63 -8.77
CA ASP A 41 0.52 6.76 -8.09
C ASP A 41 -0.55 7.38 -8.98
N LEU A 42 -1.53 8.04 -8.39
CA LEU A 42 -2.55 8.80 -9.10
C LEU A 42 -2.05 10.20 -9.50
N SER A 43 -1.10 10.77 -8.76
CA SER A 43 -0.56 12.11 -8.94
C SER A 43 0.56 12.13 -9.97
N ASP A 44 0.40 12.96 -11.01
CA ASP A 44 1.47 13.20 -11.98
C ASP A 44 2.69 13.89 -11.32
N ASP A 45 2.47 14.70 -10.29
CA ASP A 45 3.54 15.41 -9.56
C ASP A 45 4.35 14.43 -8.71
N ALA A 46 3.69 13.49 -8.01
CA ALA A 46 4.35 12.42 -7.27
C ALA A 46 5.20 11.54 -8.21
N LEU A 47 4.64 11.14 -9.34
CA LEU A 47 5.36 10.37 -10.36
C LEU A 47 6.55 11.14 -10.94
N ALA A 48 6.46 12.47 -11.07
CA ALA A 48 7.58 13.29 -11.53
C ALA A 48 8.72 13.34 -10.50
N VAL A 49 8.41 13.31 -9.20
CA VAL A 49 9.42 13.19 -8.13
C VAL A 49 10.03 11.80 -8.14
N ALA A 50 9.19 10.76 -8.16
CA ALA A 50 9.63 9.37 -8.22
C ALA A 50 10.57 9.11 -9.42
N LYS A 51 10.25 9.68 -10.58
CA LYS A 51 11.10 9.55 -11.78
C LYS A 51 12.50 10.14 -11.58
N ARG A 52 12.62 11.25 -10.86
CA ARG A 52 13.93 11.81 -10.51
C ARG A 52 14.69 10.89 -9.57
N ASN A 53 14.02 10.38 -8.53
CA ASN A 53 14.65 9.44 -7.60
C ASN A 53 15.12 8.17 -8.30
N VAL A 54 14.30 7.57 -9.17
CA VAL A 54 14.69 6.39 -9.98
C VAL A 54 15.93 6.68 -10.83
N ALA A 55 16.02 7.87 -11.42
CA ALA A 55 17.19 8.27 -12.22
C ALA A 55 18.43 8.53 -11.36
N ASP A 56 18.26 9.24 -10.23
CA ASP A 56 19.37 9.62 -9.34
C ASP A 56 20.01 8.40 -8.64
N TYR A 57 19.20 7.34 -8.39
CA TYR A 57 19.66 6.07 -7.82
C TYR A 57 19.95 4.98 -8.86
N GLU A 58 19.89 5.30 -10.16
CA GLU A 58 20.16 4.37 -11.27
C GLU A 58 19.28 3.09 -11.24
N LEU A 59 18.00 3.23 -10.84
CA LEU A 59 17.06 2.11 -10.69
C LEU A 59 16.17 1.89 -11.93
N GLY A 60 16.47 2.52 -13.06
CA GLY A 60 15.59 2.52 -14.24
C GLY A 60 15.41 1.18 -14.93
N ASP A 61 16.24 0.20 -14.64
CA ASP A 61 16.16 -1.19 -15.12
C ASP A 61 15.28 -2.09 -14.21
N ARG A 62 14.99 -1.64 -12.99
CA ARG A 62 14.27 -2.42 -11.97
C ARG A 62 12.97 -1.77 -11.49
N VAL A 63 12.80 -0.47 -11.69
CA VAL A 63 11.61 0.27 -11.24
C VAL A 63 10.85 0.86 -12.41
N THR A 64 9.62 0.41 -12.60
CA THR A 64 8.67 0.97 -13.57
C THR A 64 7.68 1.88 -12.85
N LEU A 65 7.55 3.13 -13.34
CA LEU A 65 6.59 4.09 -12.80
C LEU A 65 5.36 4.16 -13.70
N GLN A 66 4.16 4.06 -13.11
CA GLN A 66 2.92 4.09 -13.87
C GLN A 66 1.84 4.89 -13.13
N LYS A 67 1.09 5.73 -13.87
CA LYS A 67 -0.09 6.40 -13.33
C LYS A 67 -1.24 5.41 -13.19
N SER A 68 -1.76 5.24 -11.96
CA SER A 68 -2.84 4.32 -11.66
C SER A 68 -3.66 4.77 -10.45
N ASP A 69 -4.95 4.54 -10.48
CA ASP A 69 -5.77 4.52 -9.27
C ASP A 69 -5.71 3.10 -8.71
N LEU A 70 -4.90 2.91 -7.67
CA LEU A 70 -4.55 1.61 -7.10
C LEU A 70 -4.13 0.63 -8.22
N PHE A 71 -4.84 -0.48 -8.38
CA PHE A 71 -4.53 -1.56 -9.32
C PHE A 71 -5.07 -1.34 -10.74
N SER A 72 -5.81 -0.26 -11.00
CA SER A 72 -6.61 -0.10 -12.23
C SER A 72 -5.81 -0.19 -13.54
N ALA A 73 -4.54 0.25 -13.54
CA ALA A 73 -3.68 0.21 -14.72
C ALA A 73 -2.79 -1.04 -14.80
N LEU A 74 -2.79 -1.91 -13.80
CA LEU A 74 -1.90 -3.08 -13.72
C LEU A 74 -2.41 -4.30 -14.48
N GLY A 75 -3.67 -4.27 -14.93
CA GLY A 75 -4.28 -5.39 -15.65
C GLY A 75 -4.36 -6.66 -14.81
N GLY A 76 -3.83 -7.77 -15.33
CA GLY A 76 -3.82 -9.07 -14.64
C GLY A 76 -2.48 -9.43 -14.00
N ARG A 77 -1.58 -8.48 -13.79
CA ARG A 77 -0.27 -8.73 -13.16
C ARG A 77 -0.46 -9.19 -11.71
N ARG A 78 0.46 -10.05 -11.29
CA ARG A 78 0.54 -10.55 -9.91
C ARG A 78 1.94 -10.29 -9.36
N TYR A 79 2.03 -10.19 -8.03
CA TYR A 79 3.22 -9.77 -7.32
C TYR A 79 3.42 -10.62 -6.06
N ASP A 80 4.65 -10.85 -5.68
CA ASP A 80 5.00 -11.53 -4.43
C ASP A 80 4.78 -10.64 -3.22
N LEU A 81 4.94 -9.32 -3.41
CA LEU A 81 4.76 -8.35 -2.34
C LEU A 81 4.06 -7.10 -2.87
N ILE A 82 3.03 -6.66 -2.16
CA ILE A 82 2.35 -5.39 -2.36
C ILE A 82 2.58 -4.56 -1.10
N ILE A 83 3.19 -3.36 -1.25
CA ILE A 83 3.39 -2.42 -0.16
C ILE A 83 2.59 -1.16 -0.46
N SER A 84 1.84 -0.65 0.51
CA SER A 84 1.08 0.58 0.36
C SER A 84 1.13 1.44 1.63
N ASN A 85 1.31 2.74 1.42
CA ASN A 85 1.06 3.77 2.42
C ASN A 85 0.03 4.75 1.84
N PRO A 86 -1.26 4.38 1.84
CA PRO A 86 -2.29 5.24 1.30
C PRO A 86 -2.54 6.43 2.23
N PRO A 87 -3.04 7.58 1.73
CA PRO A 87 -3.47 8.66 2.60
C PRO A 87 -4.62 8.17 3.50
N TYR A 88 -4.37 8.17 4.82
CA TYR A 88 -5.30 7.69 5.88
C TYR A 88 -5.83 8.81 6.78
N VAL A 89 -5.78 10.07 6.31
CA VAL A 89 -6.28 11.21 7.09
C VAL A 89 -7.78 11.37 6.85
N SER A 90 -8.55 11.39 7.95
CA SER A 90 -10.00 11.60 7.86
C SER A 90 -10.36 13.02 7.37
N ALA A 91 -11.52 13.16 6.74
CA ALA A 91 -12.03 14.46 6.29
C ALA A 91 -12.14 15.49 7.44
N GLU A 92 -12.44 15.04 8.66
CA GLU A 92 -12.49 15.89 9.84
C GLU A 92 -11.10 16.40 10.24
N ALA A 93 -10.09 15.54 10.26
CA ALA A 93 -8.72 15.91 10.59
C ALA A 93 -8.14 16.90 9.56
N VAL A 94 -8.43 16.70 8.28
CA VAL A 94 -8.04 17.62 7.20
C VAL A 94 -8.64 19.01 7.41
N SER A 95 -9.90 19.10 7.86
CA SER A 95 -10.57 20.38 8.11
C SER A 95 -9.94 21.17 9.25
N ALA A 96 -9.18 20.51 10.11
CA ALA A 96 -8.48 21.09 11.26
C ALA A 96 -7.03 21.53 10.94
N PHE A 97 -6.51 21.21 9.75
CA PHE A 97 -5.15 21.59 9.37
C PHE A 97 -5.00 23.10 9.14
N PRO A 98 -3.85 23.69 9.50
CA PRO A 98 -3.52 25.06 9.15
C PRO A 98 -3.58 25.31 7.64
N PRO A 99 -3.87 26.56 7.18
CA PRO A 99 -4.04 26.89 5.77
C PRO A 99 -2.85 26.52 4.87
N GLU A 100 -1.64 26.44 5.40
CA GLU A 100 -0.43 26.03 4.68
C GLU A 100 -0.43 24.57 4.25
N TYR A 101 -1.23 23.70 4.90
CA TYR A 101 -1.42 22.30 4.53
C TYR A 101 -2.60 22.08 3.57
N MET A 102 -3.37 23.14 3.28
CA MET A 102 -4.54 23.09 2.38
C MET A 102 -4.16 23.10 0.88
N ALA A 103 -2.87 23.04 0.56
CA ALA A 103 -2.40 23.09 -0.83
C ALA A 103 -2.69 21.79 -1.64
N GLU A 104 -3.14 20.72 -0.99
CA GLU A 104 -3.49 19.44 -1.64
C GLU A 104 -4.95 19.03 -1.39
N PRO A 105 -5.95 19.76 -1.92
CA PRO A 105 -7.36 19.49 -1.63
C PRO A 105 -7.88 18.14 -2.14
N ALA A 106 -7.23 17.56 -3.14
CA ALA A 106 -7.69 16.32 -3.79
C ALA A 106 -7.36 15.07 -2.95
N MET A 107 -6.28 15.06 -2.19
CA MET A 107 -5.86 13.92 -1.35
C MET A 107 -6.62 13.86 -0.03
N ALA A 108 -7.05 15.02 0.48
CA ALA A 108 -7.81 15.14 1.71
C ALA A 108 -9.16 14.42 1.69
N HIS A 109 -9.72 14.15 0.51
CA HIS A 109 -11.00 13.45 0.35
C HIS A 109 -10.85 11.96 0.00
N ALA A 110 -9.63 11.49 -0.25
CA ALA A 110 -9.39 10.12 -0.69
C ALA A 110 -9.57 9.08 0.43
N GLY A 111 -9.35 9.47 1.71
CA GLY A 111 -9.48 8.57 2.85
C GLY A 111 -10.91 8.34 3.34
N GLY A 112 -11.90 9.13 2.92
CA GLY A 112 -13.28 9.02 3.40
C GLY A 112 -13.50 9.63 4.78
N GLU A 113 -14.60 9.23 5.44
CA GLU A 113 -15.03 9.78 6.74
C GLU A 113 -14.02 9.44 7.86
N ASP A 114 -13.52 8.20 7.85
CA ASP A 114 -12.59 7.67 8.87
C ASP A 114 -11.14 7.52 8.37
N GLY A 115 -10.86 7.88 7.12
CA GLY A 115 -9.54 7.79 6.53
C GLY A 115 -9.21 6.44 5.87
N LEU A 116 -10.09 5.43 5.92
CA LEU A 116 -9.76 4.06 5.53
C LEU A 116 -10.37 3.59 4.20
N ASP A 117 -11.04 4.46 3.43
CA ASP A 117 -11.71 4.05 2.19
C ASP A 117 -10.73 3.42 1.18
N LEU A 118 -9.52 3.96 1.05
CA LEU A 118 -8.50 3.37 0.18
C LEU A 118 -7.98 2.04 0.71
N VAL A 119 -7.80 1.91 2.03
CA VAL A 119 -7.38 0.66 2.67
C VAL A 119 -8.38 -0.46 2.41
N ARG A 120 -9.69 -0.17 2.52
CA ARG A 120 -10.77 -1.13 2.20
C ARG A 120 -10.68 -1.61 0.76
N ARG A 121 -10.51 -0.68 -0.20
CA ARG A 121 -10.32 -1.02 -1.62
C ARG A 121 -9.08 -1.88 -1.83
N ILE A 122 -7.98 -1.57 -1.17
CA ILE A 122 -6.74 -2.36 -1.23
C ILE A 122 -6.99 -3.79 -0.74
N ILE A 123 -7.62 -3.96 0.42
CA ILE A 123 -7.96 -5.28 0.98
C ILE A 123 -8.84 -6.09 0.01
N GLU A 124 -9.81 -5.45 -0.66
CA GLU A 124 -10.73 -6.11 -1.59
C GLU A 124 -10.06 -6.48 -2.93
N GLU A 125 -9.16 -5.64 -3.44
CA GLU A 125 -8.57 -5.78 -4.77
C GLU A 125 -7.26 -6.61 -4.76
N ALA A 126 -6.43 -6.47 -3.71
CA ALA A 126 -5.11 -7.09 -3.60
C ALA A 126 -5.08 -8.61 -3.84
N PRO A 127 -6.08 -9.43 -3.41
CA PRO A 127 -6.04 -10.87 -3.65
C PRO A 127 -5.93 -11.28 -5.11
N ARG A 128 -6.36 -10.42 -6.04
CA ARG A 128 -6.30 -10.66 -7.49
C ARG A 128 -4.94 -10.34 -8.07
N HIS A 129 -4.17 -9.53 -7.34
CA HIS A 129 -2.86 -9.02 -7.73
C HIS A 129 -1.71 -9.61 -6.90
N LEU A 130 -1.99 -10.52 -5.97
CA LEU A 130 -0.98 -11.26 -5.25
C LEU A 130 -0.76 -12.64 -5.89
N GLU A 131 0.50 -13.06 -5.92
CA GLU A 131 0.84 -14.46 -6.17
C GLU A 131 0.33 -15.34 -5.03
N ARG A 132 0.37 -16.67 -5.21
CA ARG A 132 -0.23 -17.63 -4.28
C ARG A 132 0.30 -17.49 -2.84
N ASP A 133 1.59 -17.22 -2.71
CA ASP A 133 2.28 -17.05 -1.43
C ASP A 133 2.63 -15.56 -1.18
N GLY A 134 2.04 -14.67 -1.98
CA GLY A 134 2.29 -13.24 -1.92
C GLY A 134 1.68 -12.58 -0.69
N VAL A 135 2.28 -11.47 -0.30
CA VAL A 135 1.97 -10.72 0.92
C VAL A 135 1.56 -9.29 0.60
N LEU A 136 0.52 -8.81 1.27
CA LEU A 136 0.11 -7.40 1.32
C LEU A 136 0.64 -6.79 2.62
N VAL A 137 1.29 -5.63 2.51
CA VAL A 137 1.73 -4.79 3.65
C VAL A 137 1.15 -3.40 3.50
N VAL A 138 0.42 -2.91 4.49
CA VAL A 138 -0.25 -1.60 4.43
C VAL A 138 -0.04 -0.82 5.72
N GLU A 139 0.35 0.44 5.58
CA GLU A 139 0.33 1.42 6.66
C GLU A 139 -1.06 2.07 6.75
N VAL A 140 -1.59 2.19 7.97
CA VAL A 140 -2.97 2.65 8.23
C VAL A 140 -3.05 3.67 9.35
N GLY A 141 -1.91 4.12 9.89
CA GLY A 141 -1.89 5.03 11.02
C GLY A 141 -2.72 4.49 12.20
N THR A 142 -3.71 5.24 12.64
CA THR A 142 -4.57 4.88 13.78
C THR A 142 -5.75 3.97 13.44
N GLY A 143 -5.74 3.30 12.28
CA GLY A 143 -6.86 2.52 11.76
C GLY A 143 -7.08 1.13 12.36
N LEU A 144 -6.18 0.65 13.26
CA LEU A 144 -6.19 -0.70 13.79
C LEU A 144 -7.56 -1.14 14.33
N ASP A 145 -8.08 -0.42 15.31
CA ASP A 145 -9.33 -0.81 16.00
C ASP A 145 -10.53 -0.88 15.04
N ILE A 146 -10.57 0.03 14.06
CA ILE A 146 -11.64 0.08 13.05
C ILE A 146 -11.55 -1.13 12.13
N LEU A 147 -10.35 -1.47 11.66
CA LEU A 147 -10.16 -2.59 10.75
C LEU A 147 -10.43 -3.94 11.43
N GLU A 148 -10.02 -4.11 12.68
CA GLU A 148 -10.31 -5.34 13.43
C GLU A 148 -11.82 -5.53 13.69
N GLU A 149 -12.55 -4.44 13.97
CA GLU A 149 -14.00 -4.47 14.13
C GLU A 149 -14.71 -4.77 12.81
N GLU A 150 -14.27 -4.18 11.70
CA GLU A 150 -14.89 -4.31 10.39
C GLU A 150 -14.59 -5.67 9.73
N TYR A 151 -13.37 -6.19 9.93
CA TYR A 151 -12.90 -7.45 9.35
C TYR A 151 -12.54 -8.50 10.43
N PRO A 152 -13.47 -8.94 11.28
CA PRO A 152 -13.17 -9.81 12.42
C PRO A 152 -12.65 -11.21 12.03
N ASN A 153 -12.72 -11.57 10.75
CA ASN A 153 -12.23 -12.84 10.23
C ASN A 153 -10.88 -12.72 9.50
N LEU A 154 -10.32 -11.51 9.37
CA LEU A 154 -8.99 -11.32 8.85
C LEU A 154 -7.96 -11.41 9.99
N PRO A 155 -7.00 -12.33 9.91
CA PRO A 155 -5.98 -12.49 10.93
C PRO A 155 -4.85 -11.47 10.69
N PHE A 156 -5.11 -10.19 10.90
CA PHE A 156 -4.11 -9.14 10.75
C PHE A 156 -2.84 -9.46 11.53
N LEU A 157 -1.69 -9.50 10.85
CA LEU A 157 -0.40 -9.48 11.49
C LEU A 157 0.06 -8.04 11.62
N TRP A 158 -0.14 -7.45 12.80
CA TRP A 158 0.36 -6.11 13.08
C TRP A 158 1.86 -6.13 13.30
N LEU A 159 2.57 -5.32 12.52
CA LEU A 159 4.02 -5.19 12.60
C LEU A 159 4.38 -4.13 13.64
N GLU A 160 5.33 -4.46 14.49
CA GLU A 160 5.84 -3.55 15.51
C GLU A 160 7.25 -3.09 15.13
N THR A 161 7.51 -1.80 15.30
CA THR A 161 8.85 -1.22 15.23
C THR A 161 9.21 -0.61 16.58
N GLU A 162 10.44 -0.11 16.75
CA GLU A 162 10.82 0.56 18.00
C GLU A 162 10.02 1.82 18.29
N ASP A 163 9.48 2.47 17.24
CA ASP A 163 8.81 3.78 17.34
C ASP A 163 7.31 3.72 17.01
N SER A 164 6.79 2.58 16.53
CA SER A 164 5.40 2.46 16.10
C SER A 164 4.82 1.08 16.39
N SER A 165 3.57 1.02 16.79
CA SER A 165 2.83 -0.20 17.13
C SER A 165 1.40 -0.12 16.60
N GLY A 166 1.01 -1.13 15.78
CA GLY A 166 -0.35 -1.22 15.24
C GLY A 166 -0.66 -0.26 14.10
N GLU A 167 0.35 0.34 13.48
CA GLU A 167 0.19 1.26 12.35
C GLU A 167 0.37 0.57 10.99
N VAL A 168 1.00 -0.62 10.97
CA VAL A 168 1.26 -1.38 9.74
C VAL A 168 0.78 -2.81 9.93
N PHE A 169 0.03 -3.32 8.97
CA PHE A 169 -0.34 -4.74 8.96
C PHE A 169 0.22 -5.49 7.76
N ALA A 170 0.35 -6.81 7.92
CA ALA A 170 0.61 -7.74 6.83
C ALA A 170 -0.49 -8.80 6.76
N LEU A 171 -0.84 -9.21 5.52
CA LEU A 171 -1.79 -10.29 5.22
C LEU A 171 -1.30 -11.06 3.99
N THR A 172 -1.42 -12.38 4.03
CA THR A 172 -1.16 -13.23 2.86
C THR A 172 -2.36 -13.25 1.91
N GLN A 173 -2.12 -13.61 0.65
CA GLN A 173 -3.21 -13.82 -0.32
C GLN A 173 -4.25 -14.82 0.20
N ALA A 174 -3.80 -15.92 0.82
CA ALA A 174 -4.69 -16.97 1.31
C ALA A 174 -5.64 -16.47 2.41
N GLU A 175 -5.15 -15.61 3.31
CA GLU A 175 -5.94 -14.98 4.37
C GLU A 175 -6.97 -14.02 3.79
N LEU A 176 -6.57 -13.16 2.86
CA LEU A 176 -7.46 -12.24 2.15
C LEU A 176 -8.58 -12.99 1.42
N LEU A 177 -8.27 -14.08 0.72
CA LEU A 177 -9.26 -14.90 0.01
C LEU A 177 -10.20 -15.65 0.96
N SER A 178 -9.74 -16.02 2.14
CA SER A 178 -10.56 -16.72 3.13
C SER A 178 -11.65 -15.83 3.73
N ALA A 179 -11.33 -14.58 3.97
CA ALA A 179 -12.26 -13.58 4.51
C ALA A 179 -13.25 -13.05 3.45
N ALA A 180 -12.88 -13.06 2.17
CA ALA A 180 -13.75 -12.66 1.06
C ALA A 180 -14.92 -13.63 0.79
N ARG A 181 -15.04 -14.77 1.50
CA ARG A 181 -16.21 -15.64 1.48
C ARG A 181 -17.23 -15.17 2.53
N PRO A 182 -18.26 -14.37 2.19
CA PRO A 182 -19.35 -14.14 3.12
C PRO A 182 -20.05 -15.48 3.34
N GLU A 183 -20.04 -15.99 4.57
CA GLU A 183 -20.99 -17.02 4.98
C GLU A 183 -22.39 -16.49 4.68
N GLY A 184 -23.11 -17.24 3.84
CA GLY A 184 -24.37 -16.84 3.22
C GLY A 184 -25.28 -16.09 4.18
N ARG A 185 -25.50 -14.82 3.93
CA ARG A 185 -26.66 -14.11 4.43
C ARG A 185 -27.91 -14.78 3.81
N SER A 186 -28.42 -15.77 4.51
CA SER A 186 -29.77 -16.30 4.27
C SER A 186 -30.73 -15.12 4.29
N ARG A 187 -31.21 -14.70 3.11
CA ARG A 187 -32.38 -13.82 3.00
C ARG A 187 -33.55 -14.53 3.68
N LYS A 188 -33.83 -14.18 4.93
CA LYS A 188 -35.15 -14.47 5.50
C LYS A 188 -36.16 -13.64 4.69
N ARG A 189 -37.06 -14.34 4.02
CA ARG A 189 -38.28 -13.83 3.42
C ARG A 189 -39.21 -13.28 4.49
#